data_468b88cc148b72d0e1211291e3690816
#
_entry.id   468b88cc148b72d0e1211291e3690816
#
_cell.length_a   1.000
_cell.length_b   1.000
_cell.length_c   1.000
_cell.angle_alpha   90.00
_cell.angle_beta   90.00
_cell.angle_gamma   90.00
#
_symmetry.space_group_name_H-M   'P 1'
#
loop_
_entity.id
_entity.type
_entity.pdbx_description
1 polymer ?
#
loop_
_entity_poly.entity_id
_entity_poly.type
_entity_poly.pdbx_seq_one_letter_code
_entity_poly.pdbx_strand_id
1 'polypeptide(L)'
;MSLVEAAAKADELAQSGSERELAMLRKEWDDELESAARSADYRDRAAAYRAIGQFRFRQKLELLRRGLDDESPAARGSALLSVQLLSKDSPGVVNAIRPVLHTMVSTDANQAVRRLAVLCLRNGSAQRETIVLLSGLAEDDEQEPELRNAARTVAGDLRKRAAAKS
;
A
#
# COMPACT_ATOMS: atom_id res chain seq x y z
N MET A 1 -11.46 -7.64 -22.46
CA MET A 1 -10.56 -7.66 -21.29
C MET A 1 -11.16 -6.78 -20.17
N SER A 2 -11.16 -7.28 -18.95
CA SER A 2 -11.61 -6.53 -17.78
C SER A 2 -10.47 -5.67 -17.21
N LEU A 3 -10.82 -4.73 -16.33
CA LEU A 3 -9.81 -3.94 -15.61
C LEU A 3 -8.85 -4.83 -14.83
N VAL A 4 -9.37 -5.89 -14.18
CA VAL A 4 -8.55 -6.83 -13.40
C VAL A 4 -7.54 -7.54 -14.32
N GLU A 5 -7.99 -7.99 -15.49
CA GLU A 5 -7.12 -8.65 -16.48
C GLU A 5 -6.07 -7.68 -17.02
N ALA A 6 -6.50 -6.45 -17.34
CA ALA A 6 -5.58 -5.42 -17.82
C ALA A 6 -4.53 -5.06 -16.77
N ALA A 7 -4.93 -4.98 -15.51
CA ALA A 7 -4.01 -4.70 -14.40
C ALA A 7 -2.99 -5.82 -14.22
N ALA A 8 -3.40 -7.08 -14.34
CA ALA A 8 -2.49 -8.22 -14.27
C ALA A 8 -1.47 -8.18 -15.43
N LYS A 9 -1.94 -7.84 -16.63
CA LYS A 9 -1.05 -7.67 -17.79
C LYS A 9 -0.06 -6.52 -17.57
N ALA A 10 -0.55 -5.41 -17.03
CA ALA A 10 0.30 -4.27 -16.70
C ALA A 10 1.42 -4.65 -15.71
N ASP A 11 1.09 -5.45 -14.71
CA ASP A 11 2.08 -5.91 -13.73
C ASP A 11 3.17 -6.79 -14.39
N GLU A 12 2.77 -7.68 -15.29
CA GLU A 12 3.72 -8.48 -16.07
C GLU A 12 4.65 -7.58 -16.89
N LEU A 13 4.09 -6.59 -17.57
CA LEU A 13 4.87 -5.66 -18.40
C LEU A 13 5.86 -4.84 -17.53
N ALA A 14 5.43 -4.42 -16.35
CA ALA A 14 6.30 -3.70 -15.42
C ALA A 14 7.45 -4.59 -14.95
N GLN A 15 7.17 -5.85 -14.62
CA GLN A 15 8.19 -6.79 -14.16
C GLN A 15 9.20 -7.13 -15.26
N SER A 16 8.76 -7.18 -16.52
CA SER A 16 9.64 -7.46 -17.67
C SER A 16 10.35 -6.22 -18.21
N GLY A 17 10.08 -5.04 -17.66
CA GLY A 17 10.69 -3.80 -18.13
C GLY A 17 10.15 -3.28 -19.44
N SER A 18 8.95 -3.72 -19.86
CA SER A 18 8.31 -3.33 -21.11
C SER A 18 7.59 -1.99 -20.98
N GLU A 19 8.35 -0.93 -20.72
CA GLU A 19 7.82 0.40 -20.37
C GLU A 19 6.95 1.03 -21.46
N ARG A 20 7.26 0.83 -22.71
CA ARG A 20 6.48 1.40 -23.82
C ARG A 20 5.08 0.79 -23.87
N GLU A 21 4.99 -0.53 -23.80
CA GLU A 21 3.70 -1.24 -23.82
C GLU A 21 2.90 -0.92 -22.56
N LEU A 22 3.56 -0.83 -21.41
CA LEU A 22 2.93 -0.46 -20.16
C LEU A 22 2.35 0.95 -20.22
N ALA A 23 3.07 1.91 -20.79
CA ALA A 23 2.58 3.27 -20.96
C ALA A 23 1.33 3.34 -21.84
N MET A 24 1.29 2.54 -22.90
CA MET A 24 0.13 2.43 -23.78
C MET A 24 -1.07 1.86 -23.03
N LEU A 25 -0.84 0.84 -22.23
CA LEU A 25 -1.91 0.18 -21.46
C LEU A 25 -2.47 1.12 -20.38
N ARG A 26 -1.62 1.90 -19.71
CA ARG A 26 -2.06 2.92 -18.75
C ARG A 26 -3.00 3.92 -19.42
N LYS A 27 -2.63 4.40 -20.60
CA LYS A 27 -3.42 5.38 -21.35
C LYS A 27 -4.78 4.81 -21.72
N GLU A 28 -4.81 3.56 -22.15
CA GLU A 28 -6.04 2.88 -22.57
C GLU A 28 -7.01 2.70 -21.39
N TRP A 29 -6.52 2.40 -20.19
CA TRP A 29 -7.35 2.01 -19.05
C TRP A 29 -7.55 3.09 -18.00
N ASP A 30 -6.97 4.27 -18.17
CA ASP A 30 -7.03 5.35 -17.19
C ASP A 30 -8.47 5.74 -16.83
N ASP A 31 -9.30 6.00 -17.83
CA ASP A 31 -10.68 6.44 -17.59
C ASP A 31 -11.52 5.37 -16.91
N GLU A 32 -11.37 4.13 -17.31
CA GLU A 32 -12.11 3.02 -16.71
C GLU A 32 -11.69 2.78 -15.26
N LEU A 33 -10.40 2.90 -14.98
CA LEU A 33 -9.89 2.80 -13.61
C LEU A 33 -10.48 3.91 -12.73
N GLU A 34 -10.47 5.15 -13.20
CA GLU A 34 -11.04 6.28 -12.47
C GLU A 34 -12.54 6.09 -12.22
N SER A 35 -13.26 5.57 -13.21
CA SER A 35 -14.69 5.26 -13.07
C SER A 35 -14.93 4.17 -12.04
N ALA A 36 -14.15 3.10 -12.07
CA ALA A 36 -14.27 1.99 -11.13
C ALA A 36 -13.99 2.43 -9.70
N ALA A 37 -13.04 3.35 -9.51
CA ALA A 37 -12.72 3.89 -8.18
C ALA A 37 -13.88 4.69 -7.57
N ARG A 38 -14.83 5.15 -8.40
CA ARG A 38 -16.02 5.90 -7.96
C ARG A 38 -17.28 5.05 -7.92
N SER A 39 -17.19 3.76 -8.18
CA SER A 39 -18.33 2.86 -8.19
C SER A 39 -18.97 2.76 -6.80
N ALA A 40 -20.29 2.58 -6.77
CA ALA A 40 -21.00 2.30 -5.53
C ALA A 40 -20.66 0.90 -4.98
N ASP A 41 -20.21 -0.01 -5.86
CA ASP A 41 -19.82 -1.37 -5.48
C ASP A 41 -18.39 -1.37 -4.97
N TYR A 42 -18.19 -1.80 -3.71
CA TYR A 42 -16.85 -1.85 -3.11
C TYR A 42 -15.89 -2.78 -3.87
N ARG A 43 -16.40 -3.78 -4.57
CA ARG A 43 -15.57 -4.72 -5.35
C ARG A 43 -14.92 -4.01 -6.54
N ASP A 44 -15.66 -3.12 -7.19
CA ASP A 44 -15.12 -2.29 -8.28
C ASP A 44 -14.07 -1.32 -7.74
N ARG A 45 -14.36 -0.69 -6.60
CA ARG A 45 -13.41 0.23 -5.98
C ARG A 45 -12.13 -0.49 -5.57
N ALA A 46 -12.26 -1.67 -4.95
CA ALA A 46 -11.09 -2.48 -4.56
C ALA A 46 -10.25 -2.85 -5.79
N ALA A 47 -10.90 -3.26 -6.88
CA ALA A 47 -10.20 -3.59 -8.13
C ALA A 47 -9.45 -2.38 -8.68
N ALA A 48 -10.07 -1.20 -8.65
CA ALA A 48 -9.42 0.04 -9.11
C ALA A 48 -8.21 0.40 -8.25
N TYR A 49 -8.32 0.36 -6.92
CA TYR A 49 -7.20 0.67 -6.03
C TYR A 49 -6.05 -0.31 -6.20
N ARG A 50 -6.36 -1.60 -6.36
CA ARG A 50 -5.32 -2.60 -6.63
C ARG A 50 -4.63 -2.35 -7.97
N ALA A 51 -5.41 -2.00 -9.00
CA ALA A 51 -4.90 -1.73 -10.34
C ALA A 51 -3.89 -0.58 -10.37
N ILE A 52 -4.05 0.44 -9.54
CA ILE A 52 -3.12 1.58 -9.50
C ILE A 52 -1.67 1.12 -9.31
N GLY A 53 -1.45 0.21 -8.36
CA GLY A 53 -0.11 -0.35 -8.12
C GLY A 53 0.36 -1.21 -9.29
N GLN A 54 -0.49 -2.07 -9.79
CA GLN A 54 -0.15 -2.99 -10.89
C GLN A 54 0.21 -2.25 -12.17
N PHE A 55 -0.49 -1.15 -12.48
CA PHE A 55 -0.17 -0.28 -13.61
C PHE A 55 1.02 0.64 -13.36
N ARG A 56 1.51 0.73 -12.13
CA ARG A 56 2.55 1.70 -11.73
C ARG A 56 2.09 3.14 -11.97
N PHE A 57 0.84 3.45 -11.64
CA PHE A 57 0.30 4.81 -11.71
C PHE A 57 0.79 5.68 -10.55
N ARG A 58 2.02 6.11 -10.60
CA ARG A 58 2.67 6.88 -9.53
C ARG A 58 2.00 8.25 -9.29
N GLN A 59 1.36 8.80 -10.30
CA GLN A 59 0.67 10.09 -10.22
C GLN A 59 -0.71 10.01 -9.56
N LYS A 60 -1.20 8.81 -9.22
CA LYS A 60 -2.52 8.60 -8.62
C LYS A 60 -2.47 8.39 -7.10
N LEU A 61 -1.47 8.95 -6.42
CA LEU A 61 -1.33 8.80 -4.97
C LEU A 61 -2.54 9.37 -4.21
N GLU A 62 -3.13 10.47 -4.68
CA GLU A 62 -4.32 11.03 -4.04
C GLU A 62 -5.53 10.10 -4.13
N LEU A 63 -5.66 9.37 -5.23
CA LEU A 63 -6.72 8.37 -5.37
C LEU A 63 -6.49 7.21 -4.40
N LEU A 64 -5.24 6.77 -4.23
CA LEU A 64 -4.89 5.77 -3.23
C LEU A 64 -5.17 6.26 -1.80
N ARG A 65 -4.87 7.51 -1.51
CA ARG A 65 -5.17 8.11 -0.21
C ARG A 65 -6.66 8.02 0.10
N ARG A 66 -7.52 8.28 -0.87
CA ARG A 66 -8.97 8.08 -0.72
C ARG A 66 -9.31 6.61 -0.45
N GLY A 67 -8.63 5.69 -1.14
CA GLY A 67 -8.81 4.24 -0.93
C GLY A 67 -8.44 3.79 0.47
N LEU A 68 -7.42 4.40 1.07
CA LEU A 68 -7.02 4.10 2.44
C LEU A 68 -8.10 4.50 3.47
N ASP A 69 -9.00 5.40 3.10
CA ASP A 69 -10.11 5.85 3.94
C ASP A 69 -11.46 5.24 3.53
N ASP A 70 -11.46 4.26 2.64
CA ASP A 70 -12.68 3.61 2.15
C ASP A 70 -13.41 2.88 3.29
N GLU A 71 -14.73 2.91 3.25
CA GLU A 71 -15.55 2.20 4.24
C GLU A 71 -15.39 0.68 4.19
N SER A 72 -14.97 0.13 3.04
CA SER A 72 -14.75 -1.31 2.87
C SER A 72 -13.33 -1.71 3.25
N PRO A 73 -13.15 -2.70 4.14
CA PRO A 73 -11.80 -3.21 4.43
C PRO A 73 -11.13 -3.84 3.21
N ALA A 74 -11.91 -4.43 2.28
CA ALA A 74 -11.36 -4.97 1.03
C ALA A 74 -10.75 -3.85 0.18
N ALA A 75 -11.42 -2.71 0.07
CA ALA A 75 -10.91 -1.56 -0.68
C ALA A 75 -9.69 -0.95 0.01
N ARG A 76 -9.71 -0.80 1.35
CA ARG A 76 -8.55 -0.29 2.09
C ARG A 76 -7.33 -1.20 1.91
N GLY A 77 -7.53 -2.52 2.00
CA GLY A 77 -6.47 -3.50 1.79
C GLY A 77 -5.89 -3.44 0.39
N SER A 78 -6.74 -3.30 -0.63
CA SER A 78 -6.31 -3.16 -2.02
C SER A 78 -5.47 -1.90 -2.23
N ALA A 79 -5.86 -0.78 -1.62
CA ALA A 79 -5.07 0.45 -1.67
C ALA A 79 -3.70 0.26 -1.00
N LEU A 80 -3.64 -0.43 0.13
CA LEU A 80 -2.37 -0.74 0.81
C LEU A 80 -1.46 -1.62 -0.04
N LEU A 81 -2.00 -2.60 -0.75
CA LEU A 81 -1.22 -3.44 -1.65
C LEU A 81 -0.58 -2.60 -2.77
N SER A 82 -1.30 -1.61 -3.29
CA SER A 82 -0.75 -0.68 -4.27
C SER A 82 0.32 0.22 -3.67
N VAL A 83 0.12 0.73 -2.47
CA VAL A 83 1.13 1.52 -1.75
C VAL A 83 2.40 0.68 -1.57
N GLN A 84 2.27 -0.57 -1.14
CA GLN A 84 3.40 -1.46 -0.95
C GLN A 84 4.18 -1.66 -2.25
N LEU A 85 3.46 -1.89 -3.34
CA LEU A 85 4.09 -2.13 -4.64
C LEU A 85 4.79 -0.88 -5.18
N LEU A 86 4.14 0.29 -5.12
CA LEU A 86 4.71 1.55 -5.61
C LEU A 86 5.88 2.05 -4.76
N SER A 87 5.90 1.72 -3.48
CA SER A 87 6.92 2.21 -2.55
C SER A 87 8.19 1.37 -2.50
N LYS A 88 8.25 0.22 -3.17
CA LYS A 88 9.45 -0.64 -3.16
C LYS A 88 10.72 0.13 -3.53
N ASP A 89 10.64 0.96 -4.56
CA ASP A 89 11.76 1.74 -5.05
C ASP A 89 11.58 3.25 -4.81
N SER A 90 10.57 3.64 -4.04
CA SER A 90 10.20 5.04 -3.83
C SER A 90 9.72 5.28 -2.41
N PRO A 91 10.65 5.42 -1.44
CA PRO A 91 10.27 5.66 -0.05
C PRO A 91 9.35 6.87 0.16
N GLY A 92 9.45 7.85 -0.75
CA GLY A 92 8.59 9.05 -0.73
C GLY A 92 7.11 8.75 -0.77
N VAL A 93 6.69 7.64 -1.39
CA VAL A 93 5.28 7.22 -1.43
C VAL A 93 4.77 6.98 0.01
N VAL A 94 5.53 6.25 0.81
CA VAL A 94 5.18 5.99 2.22
C VAL A 94 5.32 7.27 3.05
N ASN A 95 6.41 8.01 2.84
CA ASN A 95 6.67 9.23 3.62
C ASN A 95 5.54 10.26 3.46
N ALA A 96 4.95 10.34 2.26
CA ALA A 96 3.85 11.27 1.97
C ALA A 96 2.56 10.91 2.71
N ILE A 97 2.35 9.65 3.07
CA ILE A 97 1.10 9.18 3.72
C ILE A 97 1.35 8.54 5.09
N ARG A 98 2.54 8.76 5.66
CA ARG A 98 2.93 8.15 6.94
C ARG A 98 1.91 8.36 8.06
N PRO A 99 1.37 9.57 8.28
CA PRO A 99 0.37 9.75 9.34
C PRO A 99 -0.88 8.90 9.15
N VAL A 100 -1.32 8.72 7.91
CA VAL A 100 -2.47 7.85 7.59
C VAL A 100 -2.14 6.40 7.92
N LEU A 101 -0.96 5.93 7.54
CA LEU A 101 -0.52 4.56 7.83
C LEU A 101 -0.41 4.31 9.35
N HIS A 102 0.12 5.28 10.10
CA HIS A 102 0.19 5.18 11.57
C HIS A 102 -1.20 5.03 12.19
N THR A 103 -2.16 5.82 11.71
CA THR A 103 -3.55 5.73 12.19
C THR A 103 -4.15 4.36 11.88
N MET A 104 -3.95 3.85 10.67
CA MET A 104 -4.45 2.54 10.25
C MET A 104 -3.86 1.40 11.09
N VAL A 105 -2.55 1.44 11.33
CA VAL A 105 -1.86 0.46 12.18
C VAL A 105 -2.48 0.41 13.58
N SER A 106 -2.80 1.58 14.12
CA SER A 106 -3.26 1.71 15.51
C SER A 106 -4.76 1.45 15.68
N THR A 107 -5.58 1.84 14.70
CA THR A 107 -7.04 1.94 14.91
C THR A 107 -7.92 1.20 13.91
N ASP A 108 -7.37 0.67 12.81
CA ASP A 108 -8.22 -0.02 11.84
C ASP A 108 -8.90 -1.24 12.49
N ALA A 109 -10.20 -1.37 12.27
CA ALA A 109 -10.99 -2.47 12.83
C ALA A 109 -10.62 -3.84 12.25
N ASN A 110 -10.04 -3.86 11.05
CA ASN A 110 -9.70 -5.10 10.34
C ASN A 110 -8.23 -5.47 10.58
N GLN A 111 -7.98 -6.65 11.11
CA GLN A 111 -6.62 -7.09 11.47
C GLN A 111 -5.71 -7.24 10.25
N ALA A 112 -6.25 -7.74 9.12
CA ALA A 112 -5.47 -7.88 7.89
C ALA A 112 -5.05 -6.51 7.33
N VAL A 113 -5.93 -5.51 7.41
CA VAL A 113 -5.63 -4.13 7.00
C VAL A 113 -4.52 -3.55 7.90
N ARG A 114 -4.61 -3.74 9.21
CA ARG A 114 -3.57 -3.28 10.14
C ARG A 114 -2.22 -3.87 9.79
N ARG A 115 -2.16 -5.18 9.51
CA ARG A 115 -0.92 -5.87 9.15
C ARG A 115 -0.35 -5.35 7.83
N LEU A 116 -1.20 -5.11 6.82
CA LEU A 116 -0.75 -4.55 5.54
C LEU A 116 -0.17 -3.15 5.71
N ALA A 117 -0.78 -2.33 6.58
CA ALA A 117 -0.25 -0.99 6.87
C ALA A 117 1.14 -1.06 7.53
N VAL A 118 1.36 -2.01 8.43
CA VAL A 118 2.69 -2.27 9.02
C VAL A 118 3.70 -2.60 7.92
N LEU A 119 3.33 -3.49 7.00
CA LEU A 119 4.22 -3.91 5.92
C LEU A 119 4.57 -2.74 4.98
N CYS A 120 3.62 -1.83 4.73
CA CYS A 120 3.89 -0.63 3.93
C CYS A 120 4.94 0.27 4.58
N LEU A 121 4.92 0.40 5.89
CA LEU A 121 5.87 1.25 6.62
C LEU A 121 7.32 0.80 6.45
N ARG A 122 7.56 -0.48 6.16
CA ARG A 122 8.91 -1.00 5.86
C ARG A 122 9.56 -0.25 4.70
N ASN A 123 8.79 0.17 3.73
CA ASN A 123 9.30 0.80 2.50
C ASN A 123 9.54 2.30 2.63
N GLY A 124 9.14 2.90 3.75
CA GLY A 124 9.41 4.31 4.03
C GLY A 124 10.78 4.54 4.67
N SER A 125 11.10 5.80 4.92
CA SER A 125 12.30 6.16 5.65
C SER A 125 12.24 5.65 7.10
N ALA A 126 13.38 5.29 7.66
CA ALA A 126 13.49 4.78 9.02
C ALA A 126 13.37 5.92 10.03
N GLN A 127 12.15 6.32 10.35
CA GLN A 127 11.89 7.40 11.30
C GLN A 127 11.64 6.84 12.70
N ARG A 128 12.17 7.57 13.69
CA ARG A 128 12.07 7.17 15.08
C ARG A 128 10.62 6.95 15.53
N GLU A 129 9.72 7.85 15.14
CA GLU A 129 8.30 7.76 15.50
C GLU A 129 7.67 6.45 15.04
N THR A 130 7.97 6.05 13.80
CA THR A 130 7.49 4.78 13.24
C THR A 130 8.06 3.59 14.01
N ILE A 131 9.35 3.62 14.30
CA ILE A 131 10.02 2.54 15.05
C ILE A 131 9.41 2.39 16.45
N VAL A 132 9.18 3.51 17.14
CA VAL A 132 8.57 3.50 18.48
C VAL A 132 7.16 2.92 18.44
N LEU A 133 6.35 3.35 17.46
CA LEU A 133 4.99 2.84 17.29
C LEU A 133 4.98 1.32 17.09
N LEU A 134 5.79 0.83 16.15
CA LEU A 134 5.84 -0.60 15.82
C LEU A 134 6.44 -1.43 16.95
N SER A 135 7.43 -0.90 17.65
CA SER A 135 8.01 -1.58 18.80
C SER A 135 7.00 -1.75 19.94
N GLY A 136 6.19 -0.70 20.19
CA GLY A 136 5.11 -0.77 21.17
C GLY A 136 4.07 -1.82 20.80
N LEU A 137 3.71 -1.90 19.53
CA LEU A 137 2.76 -2.89 19.03
C LEU A 137 3.30 -4.32 19.21
N ALA A 138 4.57 -4.52 18.93
CA ALA A 138 5.23 -5.83 19.06
C ALA A 138 5.24 -6.34 20.51
N GLU A 139 5.30 -5.44 21.47
CA GLU A 139 5.35 -5.77 22.90
C GLU A 139 3.96 -5.82 23.57
N ASP A 140 2.91 -5.44 22.86
CA ASP A 140 1.55 -5.41 23.40
C ASP A 140 0.89 -6.78 23.34
N ASP A 141 0.77 -7.44 24.49
CA ASP A 141 0.21 -8.79 24.60
C ASP A 141 -1.26 -8.88 24.19
N GLU A 142 -1.97 -7.76 24.14
CA GLU A 142 -3.38 -7.71 23.75
C GLU A 142 -3.57 -7.77 22.23
N GLN A 143 -2.51 -7.56 21.47
CA GLN A 143 -2.57 -7.61 20.00
C GLN A 143 -2.45 -9.06 19.50
N GLU A 144 -3.02 -9.31 18.32
CA GLU A 144 -2.93 -10.64 17.70
C GLU A 144 -1.48 -10.99 17.35
N PRO A 145 -1.09 -12.28 17.47
CA PRO A 145 0.28 -12.71 17.23
C PRO A 145 0.83 -12.33 15.84
N GLU A 146 0.01 -12.44 14.80
CA GLU A 146 0.45 -12.08 13.44
C GLU A 146 0.80 -10.61 13.31
N LEU A 147 0.00 -9.72 13.92
CA LEU A 147 0.25 -8.30 13.91
C LEU A 147 1.52 -7.97 14.72
N ARG A 148 1.66 -8.57 15.88
CA ARG A 148 2.85 -8.39 16.74
C ARG A 148 4.13 -8.83 16.01
N ASN A 149 4.08 -9.98 15.33
CA ASN A 149 5.23 -10.50 14.58
C ASN A 149 5.61 -9.60 13.41
N ALA A 150 4.61 -9.13 12.64
CA ALA A 150 4.86 -8.18 11.55
C ALA A 150 5.49 -6.89 12.08
N ALA A 151 4.94 -6.33 13.14
CA ALA A 151 5.47 -5.10 13.76
C ALA A 151 6.91 -5.29 14.26
N ARG A 152 7.20 -6.43 14.88
CA ARG A 152 8.56 -6.74 15.35
C ARG A 152 9.56 -6.83 14.20
N THR A 153 9.19 -7.51 13.13
CA THR A 153 10.05 -7.68 11.95
C THR A 153 10.33 -6.33 11.30
N VAL A 154 9.29 -5.53 11.06
CA VAL A 154 9.45 -4.23 10.40
C VAL A 154 10.22 -3.26 11.29
N ALA A 155 9.93 -3.21 12.59
CA ALA A 155 10.69 -2.38 13.52
C ALA A 155 12.18 -2.74 13.51
N GLY A 156 12.49 -4.03 13.48
CA GLY A 156 13.87 -4.52 13.40
C GLY A 156 14.58 -4.06 12.12
N ASP A 157 13.89 -4.17 10.97
CA ASP A 157 14.43 -3.73 9.69
C ASP A 157 14.68 -2.21 9.67
N LEU A 158 13.74 -1.43 10.22
CA LEU A 158 13.88 0.02 10.29
C LEU A 158 15.04 0.44 11.21
N ARG A 159 15.20 -0.24 12.35
CA ARG A 159 16.33 0.03 13.26
C ARG A 159 17.66 -0.24 12.58
N LYS A 160 17.78 -1.33 11.83
CA LYS A 160 19.01 -1.64 11.10
C LYS A 160 19.34 -0.57 10.08
N ARG A 161 18.34 -0.08 9.34
CA ARG A 161 18.55 0.99 8.36
C ARG A 161 18.93 2.31 9.03
N ALA A 162 18.31 2.64 10.16
CA ALA A 162 18.64 3.83 10.91
C ALA A 162 20.09 3.78 11.43
N ALA A 163 20.52 2.63 11.96
CA ALA A 163 21.88 2.44 12.46
C ALA A 163 22.93 2.53 11.33
N ALA A 164 22.62 2.00 10.14
CA ALA A 164 23.53 2.04 9.00
C ALA A 164 23.80 3.45 8.48
N LYS A 165 22.93 4.43 8.79
CA LYS A 165 23.07 5.83 8.38
C LYS A 165 23.82 6.70 9.39
N SER A 166 24.13 6.15 10.55
CA SER A 166 24.79 6.87 11.65
C SER A 166 26.33 6.89 11.51
#